data_37becaf8e1498b0c104d556029bd18ce
#
_entry.id   37becaf8e1498b0c104d556029bd18ce
#
_cell.length_a   1.000
_cell.length_b   1.000
_cell.length_c   1.000
_cell.angle_alpha   90.00
_cell.angle_beta   90.00
_cell.angle_gamma   90.00
#
_symmetry.space_group_name_H-M   'P 1'
#
loop_
_entity.id
_entity.type
_entity.pdbx_description
1 polymer ?
#
loop_
_entity_poly.entity_id
_entity_poly.type
_entity_poly.pdbx_seq_one_letter_code
_entity_poly.pdbx_strand_id
1 'polypeptide(L)'
;MISPLASVMFYNESKLQIIFNKLGIIFKKTFIFALPTGNLIMIQRIQTLYLIIVMALGAVLPFWVQLWTDADGSIVFAKQELAVSIAFYGSAALALLAIMRFKDRKNQFVMNRFNMILNLFLLGFFVYRSLNLSGEALVSEKGIGMLIPVFSIVFLVLANRAIKKDEDLVKSVDRLR
;
A
#
# COMPACT_ATOMS: atom_id res chain seq x y z
N MET A 1 -17.29 -41.04 7.19
CA MET A 1 -17.10 -40.20 8.37
C MET A 1 -16.05 -39.14 8.02
N ILE A 2 -16.48 -37.92 7.71
CA ILE A 2 -15.59 -36.83 7.33
C ILE A 2 -15.00 -36.27 8.63
N SER A 3 -13.68 -36.18 8.75
CA SER A 3 -13.02 -35.71 9.96
C SER A 3 -13.41 -34.26 10.28
N PRO A 4 -13.59 -33.87 11.56
CA PRO A 4 -13.97 -32.52 11.95
C PRO A 4 -12.98 -31.43 11.46
N LEU A 5 -11.74 -31.79 11.16
CA LEU A 5 -10.72 -30.91 10.58
C LEU A 5 -11.02 -30.54 9.12
N ALA A 6 -11.60 -31.45 8.34
CA ALA A 6 -11.95 -31.17 6.95
C ALA A 6 -13.11 -30.15 6.85
N SER A 7 -14.10 -30.24 7.73
CA SER A 7 -15.24 -29.30 7.75
C SER A 7 -14.81 -27.86 8.13
N VAL A 8 -13.84 -27.71 9.04
CA VAL A 8 -13.27 -26.40 9.40
C VAL A 8 -12.45 -25.81 8.27
N MET A 9 -11.73 -26.64 7.52
CA MET A 9 -10.94 -26.20 6.37
C MET A 9 -11.83 -25.69 5.22
N PHE A 10 -12.87 -26.45 4.86
CA PHE A 10 -13.86 -26.06 3.85
C PHE A 10 -14.67 -24.81 4.25
N TYR A 11 -14.99 -24.66 5.55
CA TYR A 11 -15.67 -23.48 6.06
C TYR A 11 -14.81 -22.21 5.95
N ASN A 12 -13.50 -22.33 6.15
CA ASN A 12 -12.56 -21.22 6.05
C ASN A 12 -12.30 -20.79 4.60
N GLU A 13 -12.22 -21.76 3.66
CA GLU A 13 -12.07 -21.45 2.23
C GLU A 13 -13.32 -20.76 1.66
N SER A 14 -14.52 -21.19 2.05
CA SER A 14 -15.76 -20.55 1.58
C SER A 14 -15.91 -19.11 2.06
N LYS A 15 -15.50 -18.80 3.32
CA LYS A 15 -15.46 -17.43 3.83
C LYS A 15 -14.42 -16.57 3.13
N LEU A 16 -13.23 -17.10 2.85
CA LEU A 16 -12.20 -16.42 2.09
C LEU A 16 -12.68 -16.09 0.67
N GLN A 17 -13.33 -17.02 0.01
CA GLN A 17 -13.90 -16.80 -1.33
C GLN A 17 -14.98 -15.70 -1.32
N ILE A 18 -15.84 -15.67 -0.31
CA ILE A 18 -16.86 -14.63 -0.16
C ILE A 18 -16.22 -13.26 0.08
N ILE A 19 -15.16 -13.19 0.88
CA ILE A 19 -14.41 -11.96 1.13
C ILE A 19 -13.72 -11.48 -0.15
N PHE A 20 -13.04 -12.37 -0.88
CA PHE A 20 -12.42 -12.05 -2.17
C PHE A 20 -13.44 -11.59 -3.21
N ASN A 21 -14.60 -12.22 -3.27
CA ASN A 21 -15.66 -11.83 -4.20
C ASN A 21 -16.29 -10.47 -3.83
N LYS A 22 -16.51 -10.20 -2.55
CA LYS A 22 -16.93 -8.87 -2.06
C LYS A 22 -15.87 -7.80 -2.29
N LEU A 23 -14.60 -8.11 -2.06
CA LEU A 23 -13.48 -7.22 -2.36
C LEU A 23 -13.40 -6.94 -3.86
N GLY A 24 -13.55 -7.95 -4.70
CA GLY A 24 -13.60 -7.83 -6.17
C GLY A 24 -14.76 -6.95 -6.65
N ILE A 25 -15.94 -7.08 -6.03
CA ILE A 25 -17.12 -6.26 -6.36
C ILE A 25 -16.90 -4.81 -5.92
N ILE A 26 -16.32 -4.58 -4.73
CA ILE A 26 -15.97 -3.23 -4.24
C ILE A 26 -14.91 -2.62 -5.15
N PHE A 27 -13.88 -3.38 -5.52
CA PHE A 27 -12.83 -2.95 -6.45
C PHE A 27 -13.40 -2.61 -7.83
N LYS A 28 -14.27 -3.48 -8.36
CA LYS A 28 -14.96 -3.26 -9.65
C LYS A 28 -15.89 -2.06 -9.61
N LYS A 29 -16.64 -1.87 -8.53
CA LYS A 29 -17.55 -0.71 -8.34
C LYS A 29 -16.76 0.60 -8.15
N THR A 30 -15.65 0.58 -7.40
CA THR A 30 -14.74 1.73 -7.24
C THR A 30 -14.00 2.02 -8.55
N PHE A 31 -13.57 0.99 -9.27
CA PHE A 31 -12.88 1.12 -10.56
C PHE A 31 -13.82 1.57 -11.69
N ILE A 32 -15.06 1.07 -11.74
CA ILE A 32 -16.10 1.49 -12.71
C ILE A 32 -16.61 2.90 -12.40
N PHE A 33 -16.74 3.27 -11.13
CA PHE A 33 -17.10 4.64 -10.75
C PHE A 33 -15.96 5.65 -10.99
N ALA A 34 -14.72 5.17 -11.10
CA ALA A 34 -13.56 5.96 -11.53
C ALA A 34 -13.47 6.14 -13.06
N LEU A 35 -14.44 5.64 -13.83
CA LEU A 35 -14.55 5.75 -15.28
C LEU A 35 -15.72 6.67 -15.70
N PRO A 36 -15.60 7.98 -15.62
CA PRO A 36 -16.50 8.84 -16.37
C PRO A 36 -15.76 9.74 -17.37
N THR A 37 -16.47 9.94 -18.41
CA THR A 37 -16.27 10.69 -19.65
C THR A 37 -15.74 12.12 -19.49
N GLY A 38 -14.65 12.47 -20.21
CA GLY A 38 -14.20 13.84 -20.45
C GLY A 38 -12.74 14.11 -20.05
N ASN A 39 -12.10 15.02 -20.74
CA ASN A 39 -10.66 15.33 -20.68
C ASN A 39 -10.10 15.75 -19.30
N LEU A 40 -10.95 16.17 -18.36
CA LEU A 40 -10.58 16.46 -16.96
C LEU A 40 -10.28 15.19 -16.14
N ILE A 41 -10.75 14.06 -16.59
CA ILE A 41 -10.66 12.76 -15.91
C ILE A 41 -9.28 12.11 -16.09
N MET A 42 -8.53 12.48 -17.12
CA MET A 42 -7.19 11.93 -17.34
C MET A 42 -6.22 12.27 -16.19
N ILE A 43 -6.33 13.47 -15.61
CA ILE A 43 -5.42 13.91 -14.53
C ILE A 43 -5.77 13.22 -13.21
N GLN A 44 -7.07 13.05 -12.90
CA GLN A 44 -7.52 12.28 -11.73
C GLN A 44 -7.14 10.79 -11.82
N ARG A 45 -7.06 10.23 -13.02
CA ARG A 45 -6.62 8.84 -13.24
C ARG A 45 -5.17 8.60 -12.84
N ILE A 46 -4.27 9.54 -13.12
CA ILE A 46 -2.84 9.39 -12.79
C ILE A 46 -2.62 9.36 -11.27
N GLN A 47 -3.29 10.22 -10.51
CA GLN A 47 -3.23 10.23 -9.05
C GLN A 47 -3.70 8.91 -8.46
N THR A 48 -4.86 8.44 -8.92
CA THR A 48 -5.45 7.18 -8.46
C THR A 48 -4.55 5.99 -8.82
N LEU A 49 -3.91 6.01 -10.00
CA LEU A 49 -2.97 4.98 -10.41
C LEU A 49 -1.80 4.86 -9.42
N TYR A 50 -1.18 6.00 -9.06
CA TYR A 50 -0.08 6.00 -8.09
C TYR A 50 -0.52 5.47 -6.72
N LEU A 51 -1.71 5.85 -6.24
CA LEU A 51 -2.25 5.38 -4.96
C LEU A 51 -2.61 3.89 -4.99
N ILE A 52 -3.10 3.36 -6.13
CA ILE A 52 -3.33 1.92 -6.30
C ILE A 52 -2.00 1.16 -6.23
N ILE A 53 -0.94 1.68 -6.84
CA ILE A 53 0.39 1.08 -6.73
C ILE A 53 0.86 1.06 -5.27
N VAL A 54 0.73 2.18 -4.55
CA VAL A 54 1.09 2.24 -3.11
C VAL A 54 0.27 1.23 -2.29
N MET A 55 -1.02 1.12 -2.55
CA MET A 55 -1.88 0.14 -1.89
C MET A 55 -1.42 -1.30 -2.17
N ALA A 56 -1.06 -1.61 -3.41
CA ALA A 56 -0.53 -2.94 -3.79
C ALA A 56 0.83 -3.21 -3.14
N LEU A 57 1.72 -2.20 -3.11
CA LEU A 57 3.01 -2.29 -2.43
C LEU A 57 2.87 -2.57 -0.93
N GLY A 58 1.88 -1.98 -0.25
CA GLY A 58 1.65 -2.19 1.18
C GLY A 58 0.82 -3.43 1.51
N ALA A 59 -0.15 -3.81 0.67
CA ALA A 59 -1.07 -4.91 0.97
C ALA A 59 -0.62 -6.27 0.42
N VAL A 60 0.05 -6.31 -0.73
CA VAL A 60 0.34 -7.56 -1.46
C VAL A 60 1.81 -7.94 -1.36
N LEU A 61 2.72 -7.04 -1.72
CA LEU A 61 4.15 -7.37 -1.81
C LEU A 61 4.78 -7.88 -0.51
N PRO A 62 4.47 -7.33 0.69
CA PRO A 62 5.11 -7.79 1.93
C PRO A 62 4.83 -9.24 2.29
N PHE A 63 3.79 -9.85 1.68
CA PHE A 63 3.47 -11.27 1.90
C PHE A 63 4.24 -12.21 0.99
N TRP A 64 4.67 -11.72 -0.17
CA TRP A 64 5.31 -12.53 -1.22
C TRP A 64 6.80 -12.32 -1.28
N VAL A 65 7.27 -11.17 -0.78
CA VAL A 65 8.67 -10.79 -0.85
C VAL A 65 9.31 -10.93 0.53
N GLN A 66 10.45 -11.60 0.59
CA GLN A 66 11.24 -11.73 1.81
C GLN A 66 11.76 -10.35 2.27
N LEU A 67 11.65 -10.09 3.58
CA LEU A 67 12.17 -8.86 4.18
C LEU A 67 13.65 -8.97 4.51
N TRP A 68 14.04 -10.05 5.18
CA TRP A 68 15.43 -10.38 5.54
C TRP A 68 15.55 -11.86 5.84
N THR A 69 16.79 -12.33 5.95
CA THR A 69 17.12 -13.66 6.49
C THR A 69 17.69 -13.47 7.89
N ASP A 70 17.19 -14.23 8.86
CA ASP A 70 17.67 -14.16 10.25
C ASP A 70 19.01 -14.92 10.42
N ALA A 71 19.67 -14.76 11.57
CA ALA A 71 20.94 -15.41 11.88
C ALA A 71 20.88 -16.95 11.76
N ASP A 72 19.72 -17.55 11.99
CA ASP A 72 19.45 -18.99 11.87
C ASP A 72 19.21 -19.45 10.41
N GLY A 73 19.36 -18.57 9.41
CA GLY A 73 19.10 -18.87 8.01
C GLY A 73 17.61 -18.91 7.65
N SER A 74 16.72 -18.58 8.58
CA SER A 74 15.28 -18.54 8.32
C SER A 74 14.89 -17.28 7.57
N ILE A 75 14.05 -17.44 6.53
CA ILE A 75 13.51 -16.33 5.74
C ILE A 75 12.35 -15.69 6.50
N VAL A 76 12.44 -14.38 6.75
CA VAL A 76 11.41 -13.61 7.45
C VAL A 76 10.58 -12.81 6.46
N PHE A 77 9.26 -13.01 6.53
CA PHE A 77 8.25 -12.25 5.79
C PHE A 77 7.55 -11.26 6.71
N ALA A 78 6.91 -10.23 6.15
CA ALA A 78 6.17 -9.25 6.93
C ALA A 78 5.12 -9.85 7.86
N LYS A 79 4.50 -10.97 7.48
CA LYS A 79 3.49 -11.68 8.29
C LYS A 79 4.00 -12.22 9.63
N GLN A 80 5.30 -12.43 9.78
CA GLN A 80 5.92 -12.96 10.99
C GLN A 80 6.18 -11.88 12.04
N GLU A 81 6.32 -10.62 11.59
CA GLU A 81 6.56 -9.46 12.44
C GLU A 81 5.29 -8.59 12.54
N LEU A 82 4.58 -8.69 13.66
CA LEU A 82 3.29 -8.02 13.86
C LEU A 82 3.37 -6.50 13.63
N ALA A 83 4.41 -5.84 14.17
CA ALA A 83 4.59 -4.40 14.04
C ALA A 83 4.78 -3.96 12.58
N VAL A 84 5.57 -4.73 11.82
CA VAL A 84 5.83 -4.48 10.40
C VAL A 84 4.57 -4.71 9.58
N SER A 85 3.84 -5.80 9.86
CA SER A 85 2.55 -6.09 9.22
C SER A 85 1.53 -4.98 9.44
N ILE A 86 1.35 -4.51 10.68
CA ILE A 86 0.43 -3.42 11.00
C ILE A 86 0.81 -2.14 10.26
N ALA A 87 2.10 -1.82 10.16
CA ALA A 87 2.56 -0.63 9.46
C ALA A 87 2.32 -0.72 7.94
N PHE A 88 2.57 -1.85 7.31
CA PHE A 88 2.28 -2.06 5.89
C PHE A 88 0.77 -2.02 5.59
N TYR A 89 -0.05 -2.70 6.40
CA TYR A 89 -1.51 -2.61 6.26
C TYR A 89 -2.04 -1.22 6.53
N GLY A 90 -1.46 -0.50 7.51
CA GLY A 90 -1.78 0.89 7.79
C GLY A 90 -1.49 1.79 6.58
N SER A 91 -0.34 1.59 5.92
CA SER A 91 0.01 2.30 4.68
C SER A 91 -0.98 2.01 3.55
N ALA A 92 -1.35 0.74 3.36
CA ALA A 92 -2.33 0.34 2.35
C ALA A 92 -3.73 0.91 2.66
N ALA A 93 -4.16 0.91 3.92
CA ALA A 93 -5.43 1.49 4.36
C ALA A 93 -5.46 3.00 4.14
N LEU A 94 -4.39 3.73 4.47
CA LEU A 94 -4.27 5.17 4.21
C LEU A 94 -4.33 5.48 2.71
N ALA A 95 -3.68 4.67 1.86
CA ALA A 95 -3.77 4.81 0.41
C ALA A 95 -5.20 4.59 -0.09
N LEU A 96 -5.90 3.57 0.42
CA LEU A 96 -7.30 3.30 0.09
C LEU A 96 -8.21 4.45 0.53
N LEU A 97 -8.05 4.97 1.75
CA LEU A 97 -8.80 6.12 2.24
C LEU A 97 -8.54 7.38 1.41
N ALA A 98 -7.30 7.60 0.98
CA ALA A 98 -6.95 8.68 0.09
C ALA A 98 -7.65 8.55 -1.28
N ILE A 99 -7.75 7.33 -1.84
CA ILE A 99 -8.51 7.06 -3.07
C ILE A 99 -10.00 7.35 -2.87
N MET A 100 -10.60 6.95 -1.73
CA MET A 100 -12.02 7.19 -1.44
C MET A 100 -12.34 8.68 -1.27
N ARG A 101 -11.38 9.48 -0.81
CA ARG A 101 -11.50 10.94 -0.60
C ARG A 101 -11.13 11.77 -1.82
N PHE A 102 -11.27 11.21 -3.04
CA PHE A 102 -10.90 11.87 -4.31
C PHE A 102 -11.61 13.23 -4.55
N LYS A 103 -12.77 13.49 -3.93
CA LYS A 103 -13.50 14.76 -4.01
C LYS A 103 -12.86 15.86 -3.15
N ASP A 104 -12.20 15.49 -2.07
CA ASP A 104 -11.56 16.40 -1.12
C ASP A 104 -10.03 16.31 -1.25
N ARG A 105 -9.50 17.10 -2.19
CA ARG A 105 -8.08 17.12 -2.55
C ARG A 105 -7.16 17.49 -1.38
N LYS A 106 -7.63 18.40 -0.50
CA LYS A 106 -6.86 18.82 0.68
C LYS A 106 -6.67 17.65 1.66
N ASN A 107 -7.74 16.93 1.97
CA ASN A 107 -7.66 15.76 2.85
C ASN A 107 -6.87 14.63 2.21
N GLN A 108 -7.00 14.40 0.91
CA GLN A 108 -6.21 13.42 0.18
C GLN A 108 -4.70 13.73 0.27
N PHE A 109 -4.32 14.99 0.09
CA PHE A 109 -2.95 15.45 0.20
C PHE A 109 -2.38 15.25 1.61
N VAL A 110 -3.18 15.54 2.65
CA VAL A 110 -2.79 15.32 4.05
C VAL A 110 -2.62 13.83 4.35
N MET A 111 -3.57 12.99 3.93
CA MET A 111 -3.48 11.53 4.09
C MET A 111 -2.23 10.94 3.45
N ASN A 112 -1.89 11.39 2.24
CA ASN A 112 -0.67 10.96 1.57
C ASN A 112 0.60 11.37 2.34
N ARG A 113 0.60 12.54 2.99
CA ARG A 113 1.72 12.96 3.86
C ARG A 113 1.86 12.06 5.08
N PHE A 114 0.74 11.73 5.75
CA PHE A 114 0.78 10.77 6.85
C PHE A 114 1.30 9.41 6.39
N ASN A 115 0.87 8.95 5.23
CA ASN A 115 1.37 7.70 4.66
C ASN A 115 2.87 7.75 4.34
N MET A 116 3.37 8.88 3.85
CA MET A 116 4.81 9.08 3.63
C MET A 116 5.59 9.00 4.94
N ILE A 117 5.11 9.64 6.02
CA ILE A 117 5.72 9.58 7.35
C ILE A 117 5.74 8.13 7.86
N LEU A 118 4.64 7.39 7.72
CA LEU A 118 4.56 5.99 8.12
C LEU A 118 5.59 5.12 7.37
N ASN A 119 5.71 5.30 6.05
CA ASN A 119 6.70 4.58 5.25
C ASN A 119 8.13 5.00 5.59
N LEU A 120 8.36 6.27 6.00
CA LEU A 120 9.66 6.73 6.48
C LEU A 120 10.03 6.05 7.81
N PHE A 121 9.07 5.88 8.73
CA PHE A 121 9.28 5.10 9.96
C PHE A 121 9.63 3.65 9.66
N LEU A 122 8.92 3.01 8.73
CA LEU A 122 9.24 1.65 8.29
C LEU A 122 10.66 1.55 7.72
N LEU A 123 11.04 2.51 6.88
CA LEU A 123 12.38 2.56 6.31
C LEU A 123 13.43 2.73 7.41
N GLY A 124 13.22 3.64 8.36
CA GLY A 124 14.10 3.83 9.51
C GLY A 124 14.24 2.56 10.35
N PHE A 125 13.14 1.85 10.59
CA PHE A 125 13.15 0.57 11.28
C PHE A 125 13.98 -0.48 10.52
N PHE A 126 13.83 -0.59 9.20
CA PHE A 126 14.61 -1.53 8.40
C PHE A 126 16.09 -1.18 8.37
N VAL A 127 16.44 0.11 8.28
CA VAL A 127 17.83 0.58 8.35
C VAL A 127 18.42 0.24 9.71
N TYR A 128 17.72 0.56 10.82
CA TYR A 128 18.15 0.24 12.16
C TYR A 128 18.40 -1.26 12.33
N ARG A 129 17.47 -2.10 11.88
CA ARG A 129 17.61 -3.56 11.96
C ARG A 129 18.79 -4.07 11.09
N SER A 130 18.94 -3.52 9.89
CA SER A 130 20.05 -3.85 8.98
C SER A 130 21.42 -3.53 9.57
N LEU A 131 21.53 -2.46 10.36
CA LEU A 131 22.79 -2.07 11.00
C LEU A 131 23.10 -2.94 12.22
N ASN A 132 22.08 -3.34 13.00
CA ASN A 132 22.28 -4.13 14.22
C ASN A 132 22.46 -5.63 13.95
N LEU A 133 21.91 -6.17 12.86
CA LEU A 133 22.08 -7.57 12.46
C LEU A 133 23.43 -7.83 11.76
N SER A 134 24.11 -6.80 11.30
CA SER A 134 25.41 -6.92 10.59
C SER A 134 26.60 -7.29 11.50
N GLY A 135 26.35 -7.53 12.79
CA GLY A 135 27.41 -7.61 13.80
C GLY A 135 28.24 -8.89 13.83
N GLU A 136 27.80 -10.06 13.33
CA GLU A 136 28.60 -11.30 13.37
C GLU A 136 28.13 -12.44 12.43
N ALA A 137 26.99 -12.34 11.78
CA ALA A 137 26.55 -13.38 10.85
C ALA A 137 27.03 -13.04 9.44
N LEU A 138 27.91 -13.90 8.92
CA LEU A 138 28.29 -13.98 7.52
C LEU A 138 27.02 -13.93 6.66
N VAL A 139 26.85 -12.78 5.96
CA VAL A 139 25.80 -12.57 4.95
C VAL A 139 24.37 -12.62 5.52
N SER A 140 24.00 -11.58 6.28
CA SER A 140 22.58 -11.21 6.38
C SER A 140 22.09 -10.83 4.99
N GLU A 141 21.46 -11.73 4.27
CA GLU A 141 20.89 -11.45 2.96
C GLU A 141 19.74 -10.49 3.15
N LYS A 142 20.01 -9.22 2.82
CA LYS A 142 18.99 -8.14 2.84
C LYS A 142 17.95 -8.47 1.79
N GLY A 143 16.75 -8.79 2.23
CA GLY A 143 15.65 -9.09 1.32
C GLY A 143 15.21 -7.85 0.54
N ILE A 144 14.79 -8.05 -0.69
CA ILE A 144 14.26 -6.98 -1.58
C ILE A 144 13.07 -6.27 -0.94
N GLY A 145 12.33 -6.94 -0.04
CA GLY A 145 11.17 -6.40 0.68
C GLY A 145 11.47 -5.15 1.52
N MET A 146 12.71 -4.97 1.98
CA MET A 146 13.12 -3.75 2.71
C MET A 146 13.05 -2.49 1.84
N LEU A 147 13.05 -2.61 0.51
CA LEU A 147 12.95 -1.49 -0.43
C LEU A 147 11.50 -1.05 -0.69
N ILE A 148 10.51 -1.84 -0.27
CA ILE A 148 9.09 -1.51 -0.50
C ILE A 148 8.71 -0.12 0.02
N PRO A 149 9.09 0.32 1.23
CA PRO A 149 8.78 1.66 1.72
C PRO A 149 9.39 2.78 0.86
N VAL A 150 10.58 2.55 0.28
CA VAL A 150 11.23 3.53 -0.61
C VAL A 150 10.36 3.76 -1.86
N PHE A 151 9.95 2.68 -2.52
CA PHE A 151 9.06 2.78 -3.69
C PHE A 151 7.72 3.40 -3.32
N SER A 152 7.15 3.04 -2.16
CA SER A 152 5.90 3.64 -1.67
C SER A 152 6.03 5.15 -1.50
N ILE A 153 7.12 5.65 -0.91
CA ILE A 153 7.38 7.09 -0.75
C ILE A 153 7.48 7.78 -2.11
N VAL A 154 8.21 7.19 -3.07
CA VAL A 154 8.34 7.75 -4.42
C VAL A 154 6.96 7.91 -5.09
N PHE A 155 6.13 6.87 -5.07
CA PHE A 155 4.78 6.93 -5.66
C PHE A 155 3.86 7.90 -4.91
N LEU A 156 3.96 8.03 -3.58
CA LEU A 156 3.21 9.01 -2.80
C LEU A 156 3.62 10.45 -3.13
N VAL A 157 4.92 10.70 -3.36
CA VAL A 157 5.41 12.02 -3.82
C VAL A 157 4.85 12.34 -5.20
N LEU A 158 4.86 11.36 -6.13
CA LEU A 158 4.29 11.53 -7.46
C LEU A 158 2.77 11.79 -7.40
N ALA A 159 2.04 11.06 -6.56
CA ALA A 159 0.62 11.30 -6.30
C ALA A 159 0.36 12.73 -5.80
N ASN A 160 1.12 13.19 -4.80
CA ASN A 160 0.99 14.55 -4.27
C ASN A 160 1.34 15.63 -5.29
N ARG A 161 2.34 15.41 -6.13
CA ARG A 161 2.64 16.34 -7.25
C ARG A 161 1.49 16.42 -8.25
N ALA A 162 0.88 15.27 -8.58
CA ALA A 162 -0.26 15.22 -9.48
C ALA A 162 -1.48 15.94 -8.88
N ILE A 163 -1.79 15.75 -7.58
CA ILE A 163 -2.86 16.45 -6.86
C ILE A 163 -2.63 17.97 -6.89
N LYS A 164 -1.41 18.42 -6.58
CA LYS A 164 -1.08 19.85 -6.59
C LYS A 164 -1.23 20.48 -7.97
N LYS A 165 -0.72 19.82 -9.01
CA LYS A 165 -0.85 20.29 -10.39
C LYS A 165 -2.32 20.46 -10.79
N ASP A 166 -3.17 19.53 -10.41
CA ASP A 166 -4.60 19.57 -10.68
C ASP A 166 -5.31 20.71 -9.92
N GLU A 167 -4.91 20.96 -8.66
CA GLU A 167 -5.41 22.09 -7.88
C GLU A 167 -5.01 23.44 -8.50
N ASP A 168 -3.76 23.57 -8.96
CA ASP A 168 -3.27 24.78 -9.58
C ASP A 168 -3.99 25.08 -10.91
N LEU A 169 -4.32 24.05 -11.70
CA LEU A 169 -5.12 24.20 -12.92
C LEU A 169 -6.53 24.74 -12.62
N VAL A 170 -7.21 24.20 -11.60
CA VAL A 170 -8.54 24.69 -11.21
C VAL A 170 -8.49 26.16 -10.77
N LYS A 171 -7.51 26.51 -9.94
CA LYS A 171 -7.32 27.90 -9.49
C LYS A 171 -7.01 28.86 -10.64
N SER A 172 -6.31 28.42 -11.68
CA SER A 172 -6.02 29.26 -12.85
C SER A 172 -7.30 29.59 -13.65
N VAL A 173 -8.20 28.63 -13.80
CA VAL A 173 -9.48 28.82 -14.47
C VAL A 173 -10.38 29.77 -13.68
N ASP A 174 -10.42 29.65 -12.34
CA ASP A 174 -11.23 30.53 -11.49
C ASP A 174 -10.75 32.01 -11.52
N ARG A 175 -9.46 32.26 -11.79
CA ARG A 175 -8.92 33.63 -11.93
C ARG A 175 -9.25 34.30 -13.26
N LEU A 176 -9.62 33.52 -14.27
CA LEU A 176 -9.96 34.03 -15.59
C LEU A 176 -11.46 34.34 -15.74
N ARG A 177 -12.26 34.04 -14.73
CA ARG A 177 -13.69 34.28 -14.69
C ARG A 177 -14.05 35.48 -13.80
#